data_e183ecddc058912cfd9b944593f4c11e
#
_entry.id   e183ecddc058912cfd9b944593f4c11e
#
_cell.length_a   1.000
_cell.length_b   1.000
_cell.length_c   1.000
_cell.angle_alpha   90.00
_cell.angle_beta   90.00
_cell.angle_gamma   90.00
#
_symmetry.space_group_name_H-M   'P 1'
#
loop_
_entity.id
_entity.type
_entity.pdbx_description
1 polymer ?
#
loop_
_entity_poly.entity_id
_entity_poly.type
_entity_poly.pdbx_seq_one_letter_code
_entity_poly.pdbx_strand_id
1 'polypeptide(L)'
;DPATNPGSAWNTVDEAASGVALLDTSGGATGITLTASGWNGSGLTGQAGAFAGTFGDAADDYIWVENNTATITLSGIAAGSYKFEIVSSRSEDSGSSTRIADITVAGSFADTTPNGNDFDSVDDGFIAGNLLVWDSVTSNGTDDIVIQFVAGASENGHLNAFTITQIPEPSSTALLGLGGLVLILRRRR
;
A
#
# COMPACT_ATOMS: atom_id res chain seq x y z
N ASP A 1 -5.76 -5.79 19.27
CA ASP A 1 -5.09 -4.76 20.08
C ASP A 1 -4.19 -3.95 19.14
N PRO A 2 -4.41 -2.67 18.93
CA PRO A 2 -3.52 -1.89 18.11
C PRO A 2 -2.16 -1.94 18.76
N ALA A 3 -1.23 -2.68 18.14
CA ALA A 3 0.13 -2.76 18.59
C ALA A 3 0.63 -1.32 18.72
N THR A 4 0.76 -0.86 19.93
CA THR A 4 1.45 0.39 20.23
C THR A 4 2.90 0.16 19.87
N ASN A 5 3.24 0.38 18.60
CA ASN A 5 4.63 0.37 18.18
C ASN A 5 5.27 1.67 18.68
N PRO A 6 6.07 1.65 19.75
CA PRO A 6 6.68 2.84 20.28
C PRO A 6 7.82 3.27 19.36
N GLY A 7 7.51 4.05 18.34
CA GLY A 7 8.51 4.68 17.50
C GLY A 7 8.24 4.71 16.00
N SER A 8 7.15 4.12 15.51
CA SER A 8 6.69 4.32 14.14
C SER A 8 5.24 4.81 14.16
N ALA A 9 4.95 5.88 13.45
CA ALA A 9 3.59 6.40 13.32
C ALA A 9 2.83 5.55 12.29
N TRP A 10 2.34 4.38 12.71
CA TRP A 10 1.41 3.56 11.93
C TRP A 10 -0.02 3.96 12.23
N ASN A 11 -0.83 4.02 11.19
CA ASN A 11 -2.28 4.17 11.33
C ASN A 11 -2.90 2.79 11.45
N THR A 12 -3.64 2.55 12.54
CA THR A 12 -4.37 1.29 12.71
C THR A 12 -5.70 1.36 11.96
N VAL A 13 -5.98 0.33 11.19
CA VAL A 13 -7.19 0.20 10.38
C VAL A 13 -7.81 -1.15 10.67
N ASP A 14 -9.10 -1.19 10.99
CA ASP A 14 -9.87 -2.41 11.11
C ASP A 14 -10.74 -2.67 9.87
N GLU A 15 -11.38 -3.83 9.83
CA GLU A 15 -12.22 -4.28 8.71
C GLU A 15 -13.47 -3.40 8.48
N ALA A 16 -13.84 -2.60 9.46
CA ALA A 16 -15.00 -1.70 9.42
C ALA A 16 -14.62 -0.21 9.45
N ALA A 17 -13.33 0.11 9.22
CA ALA A 17 -12.84 1.48 9.24
C ALA A 17 -13.61 2.37 8.26
N SER A 18 -14.04 3.55 8.70
CA SER A 18 -14.80 4.49 7.89
C SER A 18 -14.34 5.92 8.12
N GLY A 19 -13.74 6.53 7.09
CA GLY A 19 -13.26 7.90 7.14
C GLY A 19 -12.14 8.15 8.17
N VAL A 20 -11.28 7.14 8.42
CA VAL A 20 -10.15 7.26 9.33
C VAL A 20 -9.13 8.23 8.76
N ALA A 21 -8.84 9.32 9.47
CA ALA A 21 -7.82 10.28 9.06
C ALA A 21 -6.43 9.68 9.23
N LEU A 22 -5.63 9.69 8.17
CA LEU A 22 -4.27 9.14 8.19
C LEU A 22 -3.25 10.21 8.63
N LEU A 23 -2.32 9.76 9.44
CA LEU A 23 -1.14 10.53 9.87
C LEU A 23 0.08 10.10 9.06
N ASP A 24 1.01 11.03 8.84
CA ASP A 24 2.31 10.71 8.27
C ASP A 24 3.25 10.06 9.30
N THR A 25 4.43 9.65 8.88
CA THR A 25 5.43 8.98 9.73
C THR A 25 5.96 9.84 10.87
N SER A 26 5.68 11.16 10.87
CA SER A 26 6.00 12.08 11.95
C SER A 26 4.82 12.36 12.90
N GLY A 27 3.64 11.79 12.61
CA GLY A 27 2.38 12.03 13.32
C GLY A 27 1.65 13.28 12.85
N GLY A 28 2.05 13.88 11.72
CA GLY A 28 1.37 14.99 11.09
C GLY A 28 0.15 14.57 10.30
N ALA A 29 -0.89 15.42 10.22
CA ALA A 29 -2.07 15.17 9.43
C ALA A 29 -1.74 15.20 7.92
N THR A 30 -2.12 14.15 7.19
CA THR A 30 -1.91 14.06 5.73
C THR A 30 -3.03 14.71 4.92
N GLY A 31 -4.21 14.89 5.51
CA GLY A 31 -5.43 15.22 4.79
C GLY A 31 -6.09 14.02 4.08
N ILE A 32 -5.47 12.84 4.12
CA ILE A 32 -6.01 11.61 3.54
C ILE A 32 -6.92 10.94 4.55
N THR A 33 -8.05 10.42 4.07
CA THR A 33 -8.93 9.56 4.85
C THR A 33 -9.04 8.18 4.22
N LEU A 34 -9.22 7.15 5.06
CA LEU A 34 -9.31 5.76 4.66
C LEU A 34 -10.68 5.19 5.04
N THR A 35 -11.26 4.44 4.11
CA THR A 35 -12.47 3.63 4.34
C THR A 35 -12.23 2.21 3.88
N ALA A 36 -12.50 1.23 4.74
CA ALA A 36 -12.46 -0.20 4.45
C ALA A 36 -13.87 -0.71 4.14
N SER A 37 -14.00 -1.62 3.16
CA SER A 37 -15.30 -2.21 2.79
C SER A 37 -15.12 -3.63 2.26
N GLY A 38 -16.09 -4.50 2.53
CA GLY A 38 -16.13 -5.87 2.01
C GLY A 38 -15.23 -6.87 2.72
N TRP A 39 -14.54 -6.48 3.79
CA TRP A 39 -13.70 -7.36 4.59
C TRP A 39 -14.52 -8.27 5.50
N ASN A 40 -14.04 -9.48 5.75
CA ASN A 40 -14.72 -10.49 6.56
C ASN A 40 -14.31 -10.44 8.03
N GLY A 41 -13.13 -9.91 8.34
CA GLY A 41 -12.63 -9.83 9.71
C GLY A 41 -11.16 -9.45 9.79
N SER A 42 -10.60 -9.57 10.97
CA SER A 42 -9.20 -9.27 11.29
C SER A 42 -8.56 -10.39 12.11
N GLY A 43 -7.24 -10.44 12.17
CA GLY A 43 -6.50 -11.43 12.92
C GLY A 43 -5.02 -11.11 13.05
N LEU A 44 -4.28 -12.05 13.67
CA LEU A 44 -2.84 -12.01 13.84
C LEU A 44 -2.18 -13.09 12.98
N THR A 45 -1.09 -12.76 12.33
CA THR A 45 -0.30 -13.73 11.54
C THR A 45 0.54 -14.64 12.45
N GLY A 46 0.91 -14.16 13.64
CA GLY A 46 1.89 -14.81 14.50
C GLY A 46 3.31 -14.80 13.94
N GLN A 47 3.60 -13.92 12.99
CA GLN A 47 4.87 -13.84 12.26
C GLN A 47 5.55 -12.47 12.47
N ALA A 48 5.40 -11.90 13.65
CA ALA A 48 6.04 -10.65 14.03
C ALA A 48 7.51 -10.63 13.63
N GLY A 49 7.92 -9.58 12.93
CA GLY A 49 9.30 -9.39 12.49
C GLY A 49 9.69 -10.09 11.18
N ALA A 50 8.80 -10.81 10.50
CA ALA A 50 9.08 -11.38 9.17
C ALA A 50 9.46 -10.31 8.14
N PHE A 51 8.88 -9.11 8.28
CA PHE A 51 9.19 -7.91 7.48
C PHE A 51 9.98 -6.89 8.30
N ALA A 52 11.11 -7.32 8.88
CA ALA A 52 12.00 -6.41 9.62
C ALA A 52 12.36 -5.18 8.76
N GLY A 53 12.38 -4.00 9.36
CA GLY A 53 12.64 -2.74 8.67
C GLY A 53 11.40 -1.86 8.57
N THR A 54 10.95 -1.53 7.35
CA THR A 54 9.88 -0.55 7.14
C THR A 54 8.55 -0.96 7.76
N PHE A 55 8.17 -2.24 7.70
CA PHE A 55 6.88 -2.72 8.17
C PHE A 55 6.92 -3.29 9.60
N GLY A 56 8.01 -3.99 9.98
CA GLY A 56 8.18 -4.51 11.33
C GLY A 56 6.94 -5.21 11.88
N ASP A 57 6.55 -4.83 13.09
CA ASP A 57 5.39 -5.39 13.78
C ASP A 57 4.04 -5.02 13.15
N ALA A 58 3.99 -3.99 12.29
CA ALA A 58 2.77 -3.63 11.57
C ALA A 58 2.30 -4.72 10.59
N ALA A 59 3.18 -5.64 10.21
CA ALA A 59 2.84 -6.77 9.35
C ALA A 59 2.31 -7.99 10.12
N ASP A 60 2.27 -7.95 11.46
CA ASP A 60 1.76 -9.07 12.27
C ASP A 60 0.23 -9.14 12.28
N ASP A 61 -0.43 -8.00 12.21
CA ASP A 61 -1.89 -7.90 12.11
C ASP A 61 -2.35 -7.96 10.64
N TYR A 62 -3.56 -8.45 10.41
CA TYR A 62 -4.18 -8.39 9.08
C TYR A 62 -5.69 -8.24 9.15
N ILE A 63 -6.26 -7.68 8.09
CA ILE A 63 -7.68 -7.82 7.72
C ILE A 63 -7.77 -8.77 6.53
N TRP A 64 -8.88 -9.52 6.42
CA TRP A 64 -9.01 -10.56 5.40
C TRP A 64 -10.36 -10.53 4.68
N VAL A 65 -10.34 -11.00 3.44
CA VAL A 65 -11.52 -11.20 2.59
C VAL A 65 -11.55 -12.64 2.09
N GLU A 66 -12.72 -13.24 2.03
CA GLU A 66 -12.93 -14.61 1.55
C GLU A 66 -14.11 -14.65 0.58
N ASN A 67 -13.92 -15.34 -0.56
CA ASN A 67 -14.97 -15.55 -1.58
C ASN A 67 -15.68 -14.25 -2.03
N ASN A 68 -14.99 -13.11 -1.95
CA ASN A 68 -15.59 -11.79 -2.17
C ASN A 68 -14.55 -10.77 -2.66
N THR A 69 -15.00 -9.54 -2.86
CA THR A 69 -14.17 -8.39 -3.14
C THR A 69 -14.16 -7.46 -1.93
N ALA A 70 -12.95 -7.07 -1.49
CA ALA A 70 -12.76 -6.05 -0.48
C ALA A 70 -11.97 -4.86 -1.03
N THR A 71 -12.15 -3.70 -0.41
CA THR A 71 -11.48 -2.47 -0.83
C THR A 71 -10.97 -1.67 0.37
N ILE A 72 -9.87 -0.95 0.14
CA ILE A 72 -9.46 0.22 0.89
C ILE A 72 -9.60 1.42 -0.04
N THR A 73 -10.44 2.36 0.31
CA THR A 73 -10.62 3.60 -0.43
C THR A 73 -9.87 4.73 0.28
N LEU A 74 -9.01 5.41 -0.45
CA LEU A 74 -8.20 6.52 0.03
C LEU A 74 -8.70 7.81 -0.63
N SER A 75 -9.28 8.71 0.15
CA SER A 75 -9.79 10.00 -0.31
C SER A 75 -8.87 11.13 0.14
N GLY A 76 -8.79 12.20 -0.64
CA GLY A 76 -8.01 13.39 -0.30
C GLY A 76 -6.53 13.31 -0.65
N ILE A 77 -6.11 12.33 -1.45
CA ILE A 77 -4.74 12.26 -1.97
C ILE A 77 -4.55 13.41 -2.97
N ALA A 78 -3.58 14.28 -2.72
CA ALA A 78 -3.26 15.41 -3.61
C ALA A 78 -2.85 14.94 -5.02
N ALA A 79 -2.97 15.81 -6.03
CA ALA A 79 -2.48 15.50 -7.37
C ALA A 79 -0.96 15.23 -7.34
N GLY A 80 -0.53 14.19 -8.06
CA GLY A 80 0.88 13.78 -8.11
C GLY A 80 1.04 12.31 -8.39
N SER A 81 2.30 11.85 -8.37
CA SER A 81 2.66 10.44 -8.51
C SER A 81 3.04 9.86 -7.14
N TYR A 82 2.64 8.62 -6.91
CA TYR A 82 2.84 7.95 -5.63
C TYR A 82 3.34 6.52 -5.83
N LYS A 83 4.28 6.09 -4.98
CA LYS A 83 4.66 4.70 -4.82
C LYS A 83 3.77 4.07 -3.76
N PHE A 84 3.24 2.88 -4.05
CA PHE A 84 2.55 2.03 -3.09
C PHE A 84 3.38 0.77 -2.84
N GLU A 85 3.45 0.37 -1.58
CA GLU A 85 4.04 -0.90 -1.18
C GLU A 85 3.07 -1.59 -0.23
N ILE A 86 2.69 -2.84 -0.53
CA ILE A 86 1.69 -3.60 0.21
C ILE A 86 2.31 -4.89 0.71
N VAL A 87 2.09 -5.20 1.99
CA VAL A 87 2.32 -6.52 2.57
C VAL A 87 0.98 -7.24 2.63
N SER A 88 0.93 -8.40 1.98
CA SER A 88 -0.19 -9.33 2.02
C SER A 88 0.35 -10.69 2.40
N SER A 89 0.14 -11.13 3.64
CA SER A 89 0.84 -12.30 4.15
C SER A 89 0.10 -13.03 5.25
N ARG A 90 0.27 -14.34 5.27
CA ARG A 90 -0.14 -15.22 6.37
C ARG A 90 0.76 -16.45 6.47
N SER A 91 0.81 -17.09 7.65
CA SER A 91 1.76 -18.16 7.95
C SER A 91 1.49 -19.50 7.29
N GLU A 92 0.26 -19.76 6.87
CA GLU A 92 -0.12 -21.07 6.30
C GLU A 92 -1.52 -21.02 5.64
N ASP A 93 -1.77 -21.93 4.70
CA ASP A 93 -3.10 -22.23 4.25
C ASP A 93 -3.92 -22.89 5.36
N SER A 94 -5.23 -22.65 5.40
CA SER A 94 -6.11 -23.23 6.39
C SER A 94 -7.31 -23.91 5.74
N GLY A 95 -7.45 -25.19 6.04
CA GLY A 95 -8.64 -25.95 5.66
C GLY A 95 -8.84 -26.08 4.16
N SER A 96 -9.96 -25.55 3.65
CA SER A 96 -10.33 -25.57 2.23
C SER A 96 -10.05 -24.27 1.46
N SER A 97 -9.44 -23.29 2.13
CA SER A 97 -9.17 -21.99 1.52
C SER A 97 -7.68 -21.81 1.27
N THR A 98 -7.32 -21.37 0.08
CA THR A 98 -5.98 -20.94 -0.29
C THR A 98 -5.79 -19.45 0.02
N ARG A 99 -4.58 -19.02 0.24
CA ARG A 99 -4.25 -17.61 0.61
C ARG A 99 -3.91 -16.77 -0.63
N ILE A 100 -4.79 -16.83 -1.61
CA ILE A 100 -4.61 -16.23 -2.94
C ILE A 100 -5.62 -15.09 -3.11
N ALA A 101 -5.21 -14.01 -3.75
CA ALA A 101 -6.09 -12.92 -4.19
C ALA A 101 -5.45 -12.12 -5.33
N ASP A 102 -6.30 -11.62 -6.22
CA ASP A 102 -5.92 -10.56 -7.14
C ASP A 102 -5.90 -9.21 -6.39
N ILE A 103 -4.76 -8.51 -6.42
CA ILE A 103 -4.59 -7.23 -5.71
C ILE A 103 -4.27 -6.13 -6.72
N THR A 104 -5.10 -5.08 -6.73
CA THR A 104 -4.89 -3.92 -7.60
C THR A 104 -4.88 -2.61 -6.81
N VAL A 105 -4.12 -1.63 -7.32
CA VAL A 105 -4.18 -0.23 -6.86
C VAL A 105 -4.58 0.64 -8.06
N ALA A 106 -5.62 1.44 -7.91
CA ALA A 106 -6.20 2.24 -9.00
C ALA A 106 -6.48 1.40 -10.27
N GLY A 107 -6.93 0.14 -10.09
CA GLY A 107 -7.25 -0.79 -11.17
C GLY A 107 -6.05 -1.43 -11.88
N SER A 108 -4.83 -1.19 -11.42
CA SER A 108 -3.61 -1.77 -11.99
C SER A 108 -2.98 -2.79 -11.03
N PHE A 109 -2.45 -3.89 -11.57
CA PHE A 109 -1.63 -4.84 -10.81
C PHE A 109 -0.26 -4.23 -10.46
N ALA A 110 0.40 -4.83 -9.46
CA ALA A 110 1.72 -4.40 -9.01
C ALA A 110 2.77 -4.50 -10.13
N ASP A 111 3.69 -3.53 -10.17
CA ASP A 111 4.86 -3.56 -11.07
C ASP A 111 5.82 -4.68 -10.68
N THR A 112 5.88 -4.99 -9.38
CA THR A 112 6.64 -6.12 -8.84
C THR A 112 5.69 -7.00 -8.05
N THR A 113 5.46 -8.20 -8.55
CA THR A 113 4.68 -9.26 -7.91
C THR A 113 5.44 -10.57 -8.08
N PRO A 114 5.73 -11.32 -7.02
CA PRO A 114 6.54 -12.55 -7.09
C PRO A 114 6.01 -13.58 -8.07
N ASN A 115 4.72 -13.87 -8.07
CA ASN A 115 4.06 -14.88 -8.90
C ASN A 115 3.04 -14.32 -9.91
N GLY A 116 3.13 -13.05 -10.29
CA GLY A 116 2.20 -12.43 -11.22
C GLY A 116 1.00 -11.79 -10.52
N ASN A 117 -0.22 -11.94 -11.07
CA ASN A 117 -1.40 -11.23 -10.59
C ASN A 117 -2.11 -11.94 -9.44
N ASP A 118 -2.01 -13.26 -9.41
CA ASP A 118 -2.64 -14.13 -8.42
C ASP A 118 -1.66 -14.30 -7.24
N PHE A 119 -1.77 -13.42 -6.27
CA PHE A 119 -0.80 -13.32 -5.18
C PHE A 119 -1.11 -14.34 -4.07
N ASP A 120 -0.22 -15.30 -3.89
CA ASP A 120 -0.26 -16.28 -2.79
C ASP A 120 0.44 -15.70 -1.55
N SER A 121 -0.34 -15.30 -0.56
CA SER A 121 0.19 -14.67 0.65
C SER A 121 0.98 -15.61 1.57
N VAL A 122 0.91 -16.92 1.36
CA VAL A 122 1.72 -17.92 2.08
C VAL A 122 3.10 -18.03 1.45
N ASP A 123 3.15 -18.27 0.14
CA ASP A 123 4.39 -18.51 -0.57
C ASP A 123 5.14 -17.22 -0.90
N ASP A 124 4.40 -16.14 -1.19
CA ASP A 124 4.95 -14.88 -1.70
C ASP A 124 5.11 -13.82 -0.61
N GLY A 125 4.31 -13.88 0.46
CA GLY A 125 4.17 -12.78 1.42
C GLY A 125 5.23 -12.72 2.51
N PHE A 126 5.66 -13.84 3.06
CA PHE A 126 6.54 -13.87 4.25
C PHE A 126 8.04 -13.79 3.97
N ILE A 127 8.46 -13.80 2.74
CA ILE A 127 9.88 -13.69 2.40
C ILE A 127 10.26 -12.20 2.38
N ALA A 128 11.23 -11.82 3.19
CA ALA A 128 11.74 -10.45 3.23
C ALA A 128 12.12 -9.98 1.83
N GLY A 129 11.46 -8.92 1.33
CA GLY A 129 11.62 -8.40 -0.04
C GLY A 129 10.50 -8.79 -1.01
N ASN A 130 9.60 -9.68 -0.65
CA ASN A 130 8.43 -10.02 -1.46
C ASN A 130 7.29 -9.06 -1.15
N LEU A 131 7.48 -7.80 -1.48
CA LEU A 131 6.45 -6.78 -1.41
C LEU A 131 5.77 -6.64 -2.76
N LEU A 132 4.46 -6.41 -2.73
CA LEU A 132 3.74 -5.91 -3.88
C LEU A 132 4.07 -4.43 -4.04
N VAL A 133 4.59 -4.02 -5.18
CA VAL A 133 5.06 -2.65 -5.42
C VAL A 133 4.40 -2.08 -6.66
N TRP A 134 3.83 -0.90 -6.51
CA TRP A 134 3.40 -0.02 -7.60
C TRP A 134 4.34 1.18 -7.60
N ASP A 135 5.23 1.25 -8.57
CA ASP A 135 6.26 2.28 -8.63
C ASP A 135 5.71 3.67 -8.97
N SER A 136 4.55 3.75 -9.65
CA SER A 136 3.95 5.03 -10.00
C SER A 136 2.44 4.94 -10.18
N VAL A 137 1.70 5.33 -9.16
CA VAL A 137 0.24 5.51 -9.19
C VAL A 137 -0.05 7.01 -9.27
N THR A 138 -0.80 7.44 -10.27
CA THR A 138 -1.13 8.86 -10.45
C THR A 138 -2.44 9.19 -9.74
N SER A 139 -2.42 10.23 -8.90
CA SER A 139 -3.62 10.91 -8.38
C SER A 139 -3.84 12.21 -9.16
N ASN A 140 -5.10 12.47 -9.52
CA ASN A 140 -5.50 13.77 -10.07
C ASN A 140 -5.90 14.81 -9.00
N GLY A 141 -5.87 14.41 -7.72
CA GLY A 141 -6.21 15.25 -6.58
C GLY A 141 -7.71 15.40 -6.29
N THR A 142 -8.57 14.73 -7.05
CA THR A 142 -10.04 14.80 -6.91
C THR A 142 -10.69 13.44 -6.74
N ASP A 143 -10.19 12.43 -7.46
CA ASP A 143 -10.72 11.08 -7.39
C ASP A 143 -10.03 10.27 -6.29
N ASP A 144 -10.76 9.33 -5.71
CA ASP A 144 -10.24 8.40 -4.73
C ASP A 144 -9.29 7.39 -5.38
N ILE A 145 -8.26 6.97 -4.64
CA ILE A 145 -7.46 5.81 -4.99
C ILE A 145 -8.00 4.59 -4.26
N VAL A 146 -8.31 3.53 -5.01
CA VAL A 146 -8.85 2.28 -4.46
C VAL A 146 -7.78 1.19 -4.54
N ILE A 147 -7.49 0.58 -3.39
CA ILE A 147 -6.78 -0.70 -3.28
C ILE A 147 -7.87 -1.77 -3.23
N GLN A 148 -7.86 -2.71 -4.18
CA GLN A 148 -8.87 -3.76 -4.27
C GLN A 148 -8.24 -5.13 -4.12
N PHE A 149 -8.91 -5.98 -3.36
CA PHE A 149 -8.60 -7.40 -3.18
C PHE A 149 -9.77 -8.23 -3.70
N VAL A 150 -9.52 -9.13 -4.64
CA VAL A 150 -10.52 -10.04 -5.17
C VAL A 150 -10.10 -11.47 -4.83
N ALA A 151 -10.83 -12.09 -3.91
CA ALA A 151 -10.67 -13.49 -3.55
C ALA A 151 -11.74 -14.34 -4.25
N GLY A 152 -11.32 -15.31 -5.03
CA GLY A 152 -12.20 -16.24 -5.73
C GLY A 152 -12.83 -17.29 -4.81
N ALA A 153 -13.47 -18.29 -5.39
CA ALA A 153 -14.09 -19.36 -4.62
C ALA A 153 -13.05 -20.21 -3.88
N SER A 154 -13.19 -20.30 -2.57
CA SER A 154 -12.23 -20.96 -1.65
C SER A 154 -10.87 -20.26 -1.55
N GLU A 155 -10.81 -18.96 -1.83
CA GLU A 155 -9.64 -18.13 -1.72
C GLU A 155 -9.79 -17.09 -0.61
N ASN A 156 -8.65 -16.65 -0.07
CA ASN A 156 -8.58 -15.61 0.95
C ASN A 156 -7.48 -14.60 0.63
N GLY A 157 -7.85 -13.32 0.53
CA GLY A 157 -6.92 -12.22 0.46
C GLY A 157 -6.66 -11.61 1.84
N HIS A 158 -5.42 -11.18 2.09
CA HIS A 158 -5.01 -10.56 3.34
C HIS A 158 -4.37 -9.20 3.08
N LEU A 159 -4.64 -8.23 3.93
CA LEU A 159 -3.91 -6.97 3.99
C LEU A 159 -3.33 -6.81 5.39
N ASN A 160 -2.02 -6.79 5.49
CA ASN A 160 -1.30 -6.58 6.75
C ASN A 160 -0.94 -5.11 6.93
N ALA A 161 -0.21 -4.56 5.97
CA ALA A 161 0.24 -3.18 6.00
C ALA A 161 0.44 -2.63 4.59
N PHE A 162 0.41 -1.32 4.45
CA PHE A 162 0.80 -0.66 3.21
C PHE A 162 1.44 0.70 3.49
N THR A 163 2.28 1.15 2.58
CA THR A 163 2.83 2.50 2.58
C THR A 163 2.46 3.25 1.31
N ILE A 164 2.35 4.57 1.44
CA ILE A 164 2.13 5.50 0.34
C ILE A 164 3.24 6.54 0.41
N THR A 165 4.05 6.65 -0.64
CA THR A 165 5.14 7.61 -0.70
C THR A 165 4.96 8.49 -1.92
N GLN A 166 4.87 9.81 -1.72
CA GLN A 166 4.82 10.74 -2.84
C GLN A 166 6.16 10.77 -3.58
N ILE A 167 6.12 10.61 -4.89
CA ILE A 167 7.30 10.72 -5.74
C ILE A 167 7.49 12.20 -6.07
N PRO A 168 8.64 12.80 -5.69
CA PRO A 168 8.90 14.20 -6.00
C PRO A 168 8.94 14.40 -7.52
N GLU A 169 8.12 15.31 -8.03
CA GLU A 169 8.24 15.71 -9.42
C GLU A 169 9.58 16.41 -9.65
N PRO A 170 10.29 16.13 -10.76
CA PRO A 170 11.48 16.88 -11.11
C PRO A 170 11.09 18.34 -11.22
N SER A 171 11.62 19.17 -10.33
CA SER A 171 11.24 20.59 -10.24
C SER A 171 11.51 21.29 -11.57
N SER A 172 10.43 21.70 -12.25
CA SER A 172 10.47 22.45 -13.51
C SER A 172 11.33 23.71 -13.40
N THR A 173 11.46 24.25 -12.19
CA THR A 173 12.38 25.35 -11.83
C THR A 173 13.85 24.99 -11.98
N ALA A 174 14.26 23.76 -11.67
CA ALA A 174 15.63 23.30 -11.89
C ALA A 174 15.94 23.18 -13.40
N LEU A 175 14.97 22.68 -14.18
CA LEU A 175 15.09 22.57 -15.66
C LEU A 175 15.14 23.96 -16.30
N LEU A 176 14.27 24.88 -15.88
CA LEU A 176 14.26 26.28 -16.34
C LEU A 176 15.57 27.01 -15.96
N GLY A 177 16.09 26.77 -14.74
CA GLY A 177 17.37 27.30 -14.28
C GLY A 177 18.53 26.81 -15.15
N LEU A 178 18.61 25.52 -15.43
CA LEU A 178 19.62 24.93 -16.32
C LEU A 178 19.49 25.44 -17.77
N GLY A 179 18.25 25.51 -18.31
CA GLY A 179 17.97 26.06 -19.64
C GLY A 179 18.35 27.53 -19.76
N GLY A 180 18.05 28.34 -18.74
CA GLY A 180 18.46 29.76 -18.67
C GLY A 180 19.97 29.92 -18.62
N LEU A 181 20.68 29.08 -17.86
CA LEU A 181 22.15 29.12 -17.78
C LEU A 181 22.82 28.82 -19.12
N VAL A 182 22.29 27.82 -19.85
CA VAL A 182 22.78 27.45 -21.19
C VAL A 182 22.58 28.59 -22.19
N LEU A 183 21.45 29.30 -22.14
CA LEU A 183 21.19 30.48 -22.99
C LEU A 183 22.12 31.63 -22.70
N ILE A 184 22.43 31.89 -21.42
CA ILE A 184 23.37 32.95 -20.99
C ILE A 184 24.79 32.63 -21.45
N LEU A 185 25.23 31.35 -21.31
CA LEU A 185 26.57 30.92 -21.74
C LEU A 185 26.74 30.97 -23.27
N ARG A 186 25.66 30.66 -24.02
CA ARG A 186 25.67 30.72 -25.48
C ARG A 186 25.75 32.17 -26.04
N ARG A 187 25.23 33.15 -25.28
CA ARG A 187 25.26 34.58 -25.68
C ARG A 187 26.62 35.24 -25.41
N ARG A 188 27.53 34.61 -24.67
CA ARG A 188 28.88 35.13 -24.38
C ARG A 188 29.96 34.62 -25.36
N ARG A 189 29.61 33.82 -26.36
CA ARG A 189 30.46 33.46 -27.51
C ARG A 189 30.02 34.23 -28.75
#